data_11f90e6a17b6161c39d80defcb634bcc
#
_entry.id   11f90e6a17b6161c39d80defcb634bcc
#
_cell.length_a   1.000
_cell.length_b   1.000
_cell.length_c   1.000
_cell.angle_alpha   90.00
_cell.angle_beta   90.00
_cell.angle_gamma   90.00
#
_symmetry.space_group_name_H-M   'P 1'
#
loop_
_entity.id
_entity.type
_entity.pdbx_description
1 polymer ?
#
loop_
_entity_poly.entity_id
_entity_poly.type
_entity_poly.pdbx_seq_one_letter_code
_entity_poly.pdbx_strand_id
1 'polypeptide(L)'
;MDSIPIQNPAHRQRSAGIDLLRILASFYIVLLHVLGWGGLYGTTAEGSRQQAVSGLLYLWGFCGVNIFGLISGYVGYSETEKPIPWKSLLRLWVEVVFYDVALTLLTIWLYPDNATPADLLPTFFPLLTNSHWYFTTYAALIPFIPLLNSAVGGCRKETLMRFLAVFVVFSLPLSSFQGLFFTGYSLFWLLILYLTGAILKKTDLGASLHPLVCIGGIALMGATSFLFFTYGKPILLFGSVIEPEAAAQFIFPCHYFSAMFHLLLFSRVKFPRTVNKMILALAPGAFAVYIINTQKHVWDGYLQDRFVRWAFSSPLGIAVRALAVSALFVAVSLIADWLRRRLFGLFRRR
;
A
#
# COMPACT_ATOMS: atom_id res chain seq x y z
N MET A 1 18.63 -47.28 16.40
CA MET A 1 17.40 -46.47 16.16
C MET A 1 17.69 -45.08 16.65
N ASP A 2 18.33 -44.29 15.82
CA ASP A 2 18.72 -42.91 16.15
C ASP A 2 17.51 -42.00 15.98
N SER A 3 17.08 -41.36 17.05
CA SER A 3 16.00 -40.39 17.10
C SER A 3 16.42 -39.15 16.31
N ILE A 4 15.80 -38.94 15.14
CA ILE A 4 15.90 -37.69 14.35
C ILE A 4 15.35 -36.56 15.22
N PRO A 5 16.12 -35.50 15.51
CA PRO A 5 15.60 -34.39 16.29
C PRO A 5 14.50 -33.69 15.50
N ILE A 6 13.29 -33.67 16.05
CA ILE A 6 12.17 -32.89 15.56
C ILE A 6 12.59 -31.42 15.60
N GLN A 7 12.97 -30.86 14.45
CA GLN A 7 13.21 -29.42 14.32
C GLN A 7 11.90 -28.71 14.63
N ASN A 8 11.87 -28.06 15.78
CA ASN A 8 10.84 -27.14 16.20
C ASN A 8 10.56 -26.16 15.05
N PRO A 9 9.31 -25.98 14.56
CA PRO A 9 9.03 -25.08 13.47
C PRO A 9 9.46 -23.68 13.90
N ALA A 10 10.61 -23.24 13.40
CA ALA A 10 11.20 -21.95 13.71
C ALA A 10 10.12 -20.87 13.57
N HIS A 11 9.79 -20.21 14.67
CA HIS A 11 8.97 -19.01 14.69
C HIS A 11 9.52 -18.07 13.60
N ARG A 12 8.79 -17.94 12.49
CA ARG A 12 9.21 -17.15 11.33
C ARG A 12 9.48 -15.73 11.81
N GLN A 13 10.76 -15.42 12.04
CA GLN A 13 11.19 -14.15 12.62
C GLN A 13 10.72 -13.02 11.71
N ARG A 14 9.89 -12.11 12.24
CA ARG A 14 9.38 -10.96 11.48
C ARG A 14 10.55 -10.10 10.99
N SER A 15 10.54 -9.74 9.72
CA SER A 15 11.56 -8.88 9.12
C SER A 15 11.21 -7.40 9.39
N ALA A 16 12.05 -6.71 10.15
CA ALA A 16 11.88 -5.28 10.37
C ALA A 16 12.00 -4.46 9.10
N GLY A 17 12.77 -4.92 8.10
CA GLY A 17 12.83 -4.27 6.79
C GLY A 17 11.46 -4.28 6.11
N ILE A 18 10.79 -5.43 6.02
CA ILE A 18 9.44 -5.53 5.46
C ILE A 18 8.42 -4.73 6.30
N ASP A 19 8.57 -4.73 7.62
CA ASP A 19 7.69 -3.98 8.51
C ASP A 19 7.90 -2.46 8.36
N LEU A 20 9.13 -1.98 8.16
CA LEU A 20 9.39 -0.58 7.81
C LEU A 20 8.80 -0.23 6.43
N LEU A 21 8.89 -1.14 5.47
CA LEU A 21 8.29 -0.94 4.15
C LEU A 21 6.76 -0.80 4.22
N ARG A 22 6.08 -1.49 5.15
CA ARG A 22 4.63 -1.26 5.40
C ARG A 22 4.34 0.16 5.88
N ILE A 23 5.16 0.67 6.82
CA ILE A 23 5.04 2.05 7.31
C ILE A 23 5.28 3.05 6.17
N LEU A 24 6.30 2.80 5.35
CA LEU A 24 6.61 3.64 4.18
C LEU A 24 5.48 3.61 3.15
N ALA A 25 4.87 2.45 2.90
CA ALA A 25 3.71 2.33 2.00
C ALA A 25 2.51 3.14 2.52
N SER A 26 2.24 3.11 3.84
CA SER A 26 1.22 3.96 4.46
C SER A 26 1.54 5.45 4.28
N PHE A 27 2.80 5.83 4.42
CA PHE A 27 3.23 7.21 4.20
C PHE A 27 2.99 7.65 2.73
N TYR A 28 3.30 6.80 1.75
CA TYR A 28 3.05 7.10 0.34
C TYR A 28 1.56 7.27 0.05
N ILE A 29 0.69 6.46 0.67
CA ILE A 29 -0.77 6.60 0.52
C ILE A 29 -1.26 7.91 1.14
N VAL A 30 -0.80 8.26 2.34
CA VAL A 30 -1.17 9.54 2.98
C VAL A 30 -0.67 10.72 2.15
N LEU A 31 0.57 10.66 1.63
CA LEU A 31 1.13 11.69 0.76
C LEU A 31 0.32 11.87 -0.53
N LEU A 32 -0.07 10.75 -1.16
CA LEU A 32 -0.96 10.74 -2.33
C LEU A 32 -2.28 11.47 -2.04
N HIS A 33 -2.88 11.21 -0.88
CA HIS A 33 -4.14 11.82 -0.49
C HIS A 33 -3.99 13.30 -0.12
N VAL A 34 -2.92 13.68 0.56
CA VAL A 34 -2.60 15.10 0.87
C VAL A 34 -2.44 15.91 -0.41
N LEU A 35 -1.76 15.36 -1.41
CA LEU A 35 -1.51 16.04 -2.68
C LEU A 35 -2.72 16.04 -3.60
N GLY A 36 -3.41 14.91 -3.72
CA GLY A 36 -4.59 14.75 -4.59
C GLY A 36 -5.86 15.30 -3.93
N TRP A 37 -6.47 14.53 -3.02
CA TRP A 37 -7.75 14.89 -2.39
C TRP A 37 -7.65 16.14 -1.52
N GLY A 38 -6.50 16.36 -0.89
CA GLY A 38 -6.20 17.59 -0.16
C GLY A 38 -6.07 18.84 -1.02
N GLY A 39 -6.23 18.71 -2.35
CA GLY A 39 -6.35 19.80 -3.31
C GLY A 39 -5.03 20.50 -3.67
N LEU A 40 -3.91 20.05 -3.11
CA LEU A 40 -2.65 20.77 -3.30
C LEU A 40 -2.13 20.66 -4.75
N TYR A 41 -2.09 19.44 -5.32
CA TYR A 41 -1.59 19.24 -6.68
C TYR A 41 -2.51 19.89 -7.72
N GLY A 42 -3.82 19.67 -7.65
CA GLY A 42 -4.80 20.19 -8.61
C GLY A 42 -4.94 21.71 -8.64
N THR A 43 -4.42 22.40 -7.60
CA THR A 43 -4.48 23.87 -7.50
C THR A 43 -3.19 24.55 -8.00
N THR A 44 -2.10 23.81 -8.22
CA THR A 44 -0.86 24.38 -8.74
C THR A 44 -1.03 24.82 -10.21
N ALA A 45 -0.46 25.98 -10.55
CA ALA A 45 -0.54 26.49 -11.91
C ALA A 45 0.16 25.56 -12.90
N GLU A 46 -0.47 25.32 -14.05
CA GLU A 46 0.06 24.45 -15.10
C GLU A 46 1.44 24.95 -15.58
N GLY A 47 2.36 24.01 -15.82
CA GLY A 47 3.74 24.28 -16.23
C GLY A 47 4.61 24.94 -15.17
N SER A 48 4.10 25.19 -13.97
CA SER A 48 4.86 25.80 -12.87
C SER A 48 5.84 24.84 -12.21
N ARG A 49 6.88 25.38 -11.56
CA ARG A 49 7.78 24.59 -10.71
C ARG A 49 7.04 23.97 -9.52
N GLN A 50 5.97 24.61 -9.05
CA GLN A 50 5.08 24.12 -8.01
C GLN A 50 4.38 22.83 -8.45
N GLN A 51 3.82 22.84 -9.68
CA GLN A 51 3.20 21.65 -10.26
C GLN A 51 4.22 20.53 -10.45
N ALA A 52 5.42 20.84 -10.95
CA ALA A 52 6.46 19.84 -11.14
C ALA A 52 6.83 19.13 -9.82
N VAL A 53 7.03 19.88 -8.73
CA VAL A 53 7.39 19.30 -7.42
C VAL A 53 6.22 18.54 -6.81
N SER A 54 5.01 19.09 -6.81
CA SER A 54 3.83 18.41 -6.29
C SER A 54 3.47 17.18 -7.11
N GLY A 55 3.61 17.23 -8.45
CA GLY A 55 3.39 16.11 -9.36
C GLY A 55 4.38 14.97 -9.16
N LEU A 56 5.67 15.28 -8.97
CA LEU A 56 6.68 14.27 -8.65
C LEU A 56 6.32 13.50 -7.36
N LEU A 57 5.96 14.23 -6.31
CA LEU A 57 5.58 13.62 -5.02
C LEU A 57 4.25 12.87 -5.13
N TYR A 58 3.28 13.38 -5.91
CA TYR A 58 2.00 12.75 -6.15
C TYR A 58 2.16 11.39 -6.84
N LEU A 59 2.94 11.35 -7.92
CA LEU A 59 3.20 10.10 -8.64
C LEU A 59 3.94 9.07 -7.79
N TRP A 60 4.83 9.52 -6.92
CA TRP A 60 5.52 8.61 -5.99
C TRP A 60 4.55 7.90 -5.03
N GLY A 61 3.48 8.58 -4.65
CA GLY A 61 2.43 8.03 -3.80
C GLY A 61 1.73 6.79 -4.38
N PHE A 62 1.61 6.68 -5.70
CA PHE A 62 0.93 5.54 -6.36
C PHE A 62 1.60 4.18 -6.14
N CYS A 63 2.88 4.11 -5.80
CA CYS A 63 3.51 2.82 -5.50
C CYS A 63 3.07 2.22 -4.14
N GLY A 64 2.46 3.02 -3.24
CA GLY A 64 2.08 2.59 -1.90
C GLY A 64 1.13 1.38 -1.87
N VAL A 65 0.07 1.41 -2.68
CA VAL A 65 -0.90 0.31 -2.81
C VAL A 65 -0.22 -0.96 -3.35
N ASN A 66 0.62 -0.82 -4.38
CA ASN A 66 1.35 -1.93 -4.97
C ASN A 66 2.31 -2.58 -3.96
N ILE A 67 2.98 -1.77 -3.14
CA ILE A 67 3.85 -2.27 -2.07
C ILE A 67 3.05 -3.12 -1.07
N PHE A 68 1.87 -2.68 -0.63
CA PHE A 68 1.02 -3.48 0.26
C PHE A 68 0.60 -4.81 -0.34
N GLY A 69 0.19 -4.82 -1.61
CA GLY A 69 -0.17 -6.04 -2.32
C GLY A 69 1.00 -7.01 -2.45
N LEU A 70 2.17 -6.51 -2.84
CA LEU A 70 3.41 -7.31 -2.95
C LEU A 70 3.86 -7.87 -1.59
N ILE A 71 3.82 -7.07 -0.52
CA ILE A 71 4.14 -7.53 0.84
C ILE A 71 3.17 -8.65 1.26
N SER A 72 1.89 -8.53 0.91
CA SER A 72 0.88 -9.54 1.26
C SER A 72 1.25 -10.90 0.65
N GLY A 73 1.66 -10.94 -0.61
CA GLY A 73 2.14 -12.16 -1.26
C GLY A 73 3.48 -12.65 -0.70
N TYR A 74 4.45 -11.75 -0.53
CA TYR A 74 5.79 -12.09 -0.04
C TYR A 74 5.77 -12.70 1.38
N VAL A 75 4.95 -12.16 2.28
CA VAL A 75 4.81 -12.64 3.66
C VAL A 75 3.80 -13.78 3.76
N GLY A 76 2.73 -13.73 2.94
CA GLY A 76 1.65 -14.71 2.93
C GLY A 76 2.06 -16.04 2.28
N TYR A 77 3.06 -16.05 1.39
CA TYR A 77 3.52 -17.26 0.73
C TYR A 77 4.03 -18.31 1.72
N SER A 78 3.60 -19.55 1.50
CA SER A 78 4.02 -20.73 2.24
C SER A 78 4.07 -21.92 1.29
N GLU A 79 5.12 -22.73 1.35
CA GLU A 79 5.24 -23.98 0.60
C GLU A 79 4.32 -25.08 1.17
N THR A 80 3.98 -24.97 2.47
CA THR A 80 3.03 -25.88 3.09
C THR A 80 1.62 -25.35 2.89
N GLU A 81 0.69 -26.26 2.58
CA GLU A 81 -0.72 -25.94 2.50
C GLU A 81 -1.23 -25.39 3.84
N LYS A 82 -1.97 -24.29 3.77
CA LYS A 82 -2.57 -23.66 4.91
C LYS A 82 -4.05 -23.40 4.63
N PRO A 83 -4.90 -23.52 5.66
CA PRO A 83 -6.30 -23.18 5.51
C PRO A 83 -6.48 -21.68 5.24
N ILE A 84 -7.66 -21.32 4.75
CA ILE A 84 -8.06 -19.93 4.55
C ILE A 84 -7.90 -19.15 5.87
N PRO A 85 -7.21 -18.00 5.88
CA PRO A 85 -6.89 -17.28 7.10
C PRO A 85 -8.05 -16.42 7.63
N TRP A 86 -9.22 -17.01 7.88
CA TRP A 86 -10.43 -16.32 8.36
C TRP A 86 -10.22 -15.50 9.65
N LYS A 87 -9.37 -16.00 10.55
CA LYS A 87 -9.04 -15.27 11.78
C LYS A 87 -8.33 -13.96 11.51
N SER A 88 -7.57 -13.89 10.42
CA SER A 88 -6.91 -12.65 10.00
C SER A 88 -7.91 -11.66 9.43
N LEU A 89 -8.87 -12.13 8.61
CA LEU A 89 -9.97 -11.30 8.10
C LEU A 89 -10.80 -10.72 9.25
N LEU A 90 -11.18 -11.56 10.21
CA LEU A 90 -11.97 -11.12 11.36
C LEU A 90 -11.22 -10.04 12.18
N ARG A 91 -9.91 -10.18 12.38
CA ARG A 91 -9.11 -9.15 13.07
C ARG A 91 -9.12 -7.82 12.30
N LEU A 92 -8.93 -7.88 10.98
CA LEU A 92 -8.97 -6.67 10.15
C LEU A 92 -10.36 -6.04 10.18
N TRP A 93 -11.42 -6.83 10.08
CA TRP A 93 -12.78 -6.33 10.18
C TRP A 93 -13.05 -5.63 11.51
N VAL A 94 -12.68 -6.25 12.63
CA VAL A 94 -12.80 -5.63 13.98
C VAL A 94 -12.00 -4.32 14.05
N GLU A 95 -10.82 -4.26 13.45
CA GLU A 95 -10.01 -3.06 13.42
C GLU A 95 -10.66 -1.94 12.60
N VAL A 96 -11.21 -2.25 11.44
CA VAL A 96 -11.96 -1.30 10.59
C VAL A 96 -13.16 -0.76 11.36
N VAL A 97 -14.03 -1.65 11.88
CA VAL A 97 -15.22 -1.24 12.64
C VAL A 97 -14.85 -0.38 13.85
N PHE A 98 -13.77 -0.74 14.56
CA PHE A 98 -13.32 0.06 15.70
C PHE A 98 -12.99 1.51 15.31
N TYR A 99 -12.20 1.71 14.25
CA TYR A 99 -11.82 3.06 13.84
C TYR A 99 -12.98 3.81 13.20
N ASP A 100 -13.81 3.16 12.40
CA ASP A 100 -14.98 3.78 11.79
C ASP A 100 -15.96 4.26 12.86
N VAL A 101 -16.28 3.43 13.86
CA VAL A 101 -17.15 3.81 14.99
C VAL A 101 -16.51 4.92 15.83
N ALA A 102 -15.23 4.75 16.22
CA ALA A 102 -14.56 5.72 17.08
C ALA A 102 -14.46 7.11 16.44
N LEU A 103 -14.12 7.18 15.16
CA LEU A 103 -13.99 8.44 14.44
C LEU A 103 -15.36 9.07 14.13
N THR A 104 -16.37 8.26 13.82
CA THR A 104 -17.76 8.77 13.65
C THR A 104 -18.28 9.35 14.97
N LEU A 105 -18.12 8.64 16.10
CA LEU A 105 -18.50 9.16 17.42
C LEU A 105 -17.75 10.45 17.78
N LEU A 106 -16.45 10.49 17.50
CA LEU A 106 -15.63 11.69 17.71
C LEU A 106 -16.14 12.86 16.87
N THR A 107 -16.52 12.61 15.61
CA THR A 107 -17.08 13.65 14.73
C THR A 107 -18.43 14.13 15.23
N ILE A 108 -19.34 13.23 15.64
CA ILE A 108 -20.63 13.60 16.22
C ILE A 108 -20.44 14.49 17.46
N TRP A 109 -19.43 14.18 18.29
CA TRP A 109 -19.16 14.93 19.51
C TRP A 109 -18.53 16.31 19.26
N LEU A 110 -17.54 16.39 18.35
CA LEU A 110 -16.80 17.64 18.08
C LEU A 110 -17.47 18.53 17.03
N TYR A 111 -18.18 17.92 16.09
CA TYR A 111 -18.75 18.56 14.90
C TYR A 111 -20.14 17.98 14.59
N PRO A 112 -21.14 18.24 15.45
CA PRO A 112 -22.49 17.63 15.34
C PRO A 112 -23.20 17.95 14.02
N ASP A 113 -22.79 19.02 13.33
CA ASP A 113 -23.33 19.38 12.02
C ASP A 113 -22.76 18.49 10.88
N ASN A 114 -21.66 17.78 11.12
CA ASN A 114 -20.96 16.99 10.09
C ASN A 114 -21.25 15.49 10.17
N ALA A 115 -21.86 15.03 11.25
CA ALA A 115 -22.21 13.60 11.42
C ALA A 115 -23.41 13.45 12.37
N THR A 116 -24.21 12.44 12.11
CA THR A 116 -25.41 12.09 12.88
C THR A 116 -25.31 10.67 13.45
N PRO A 117 -26.12 10.30 14.44
CA PRO A 117 -26.20 8.91 14.91
C PRO A 117 -26.54 7.90 13.82
N ALA A 118 -27.21 8.32 12.74
CA ALA A 118 -27.51 7.45 11.59
C ALA A 118 -26.24 7.00 10.84
N ASP A 119 -25.16 7.78 10.89
CA ASP A 119 -23.88 7.43 10.28
C ASP A 119 -23.15 6.28 10.99
N LEU A 120 -23.61 5.88 12.21
CA LEU A 120 -23.01 4.76 12.94
C LEU A 120 -23.38 3.40 12.34
N LEU A 121 -24.60 3.23 11.84
CA LEU A 121 -25.04 1.92 11.34
C LEU A 121 -24.18 1.39 10.17
N PRO A 122 -23.84 2.19 9.16
CA PRO A 122 -22.97 1.76 8.06
C PRO A 122 -21.56 1.33 8.51
N THR A 123 -21.05 1.86 9.63
CA THR A 123 -19.69 1.54 10.12
C THR A 123 -19.52 0.08 10.54
N PHE A 124 -20.61 -0.62 10.88
CA PHE A 124 -20.58 -2.04 11.22
C PHE A 124 -20.53 -2.94 9.99
N PHE A 125 -20.78 -2.41 8.80
CA PHE A 125 -20.86 -3.17 7.55
C PHE A 125 -19.86 -2.67 6.48
N PRO A 126 -18.57 -2.52 6.79
CA PRO A 126 -17.60 -1.89 5.89
C PRO A 126 -17.42 -2.64 4.56
N LEU A 127 -17.65 -3.95 4.53
CA LEU A 127 -17.59 -4.74 3.29
C LEU A 127 -18.81 -4.51 2.38
N LEU A 128 -19.99 -4.28 2.95
CA LEU A 128 -21.22 -4.04 2.17
C LEU A 128 -21.27 -2.60 1.66
N THR A 129 -20.78 -1.66 2.45
CA THR A 129 -20.75 -0.22 2.09
C THR A 129 -19.56 0.13 1.21
N ASN A 130 -18.58 -0.79 1.07
CA ASN A 130 -17.30 -0.52 0.41
C ASN A 130 -16.61 0.76 0.92
N SER A 131 -16.76 1.06 2.21
CA SER A 131 -16.23 2.28 2.83
C SER A 131 -14.70 2.40 2.70
N HIS A 132 -14.01 1.26 2.61
CA HIS A 132 -12.58 1.17 2.40
C HIS A 132 -12.28 0.17 1.27
N TRP A 133 -12.20 0.64 0.05
CA TRP A 133 -12.07 -0.19 -1.16
C TRP A 133 -10.94 -1.23 -1.06
N TYR A 134 -9.76 -0.86 -0.53
CA TYR A 134 -8.63 -1.79 -0.40
C TYR A 134 -8.92 -2.90 0.61
N PHE A 135 -9.61 -2.59 1.72
CA PHE A 135 -10.04 -3.60 2.69
C PHE A 135 -11.04 -4.58 2.07
N THR A 136 -12.04 -4.08 1.33
CA THR A 136 -13.04 -4.91 0.63
C THR A 136 -12.36 -5.82 -0.39
N THR A 137 -11.46 -5.27 -1.20
CA THR A 137 -10.69 -6.02 -2.20
C THR A 137 -9.77 -7.06 -1.55
N TYR A 138 -9.12 -6.70 -0.44
CA TYR A 138 -8.27 -7.62 0.31
C TYR A 138 -9.08 -8.74 0.98
N ALA A 139 -10.25 -8.45 1.50
CA ALA A 139 -11.16 -9.45 2.03
C ALA A 139 -11.57 -10.47 0.95
N ALA A 140 -11.85 -9.99 -0.26
CA ALA A 140 -12.13 -10.84 -1.41
C ALA A 140 -10.91 -11.67 -1.88
N LEU A 141 -9.67 -11.20 -1.67
CA LEU A 141 -8.44 -11.94 -1.97
C LEU A 141 -8.22 -13.13 -1.01
N ILE A 142 -8.62 -13.01 0.26
CA ILE A 142 -8.28 -13.98 1.32
C ILE A 142 -8.67 -15.44 0.97
N PRO A 143 -9.85 -15.74 0.40
CA PRO A 143 -10.20 -17.10 -0.02
C PRO A 143 -9.28 -17.70 -1.07
N PHE A 144 -8.65 -16.87 -1.91
CA PHE A 144 -7.76 -17.32 -2.98
C PHE A 144 -6.32 -17.62 -2.49
N ILE A 145 -5.93 -17.15 -1.30
CA ILE A 145 -4.55 -17.28 -0.79
C ILE A 145 -4.04 -18.74 -0.80
N PRO A 146 -4.79 -19.75 -0.33
CA PRO A 146 -4.32 -21.14 -0.39
C PRO A 146 -4.08 -21.62 -1.81
N LEU A 147 -4.99 -21.31 -2.74
CA LEU A 147 -4.86 -21.69 -4.16
C LEU A 147 -3.65 -21.03 -4.82
N LEU A 148 -3.45 -19.73 -4.57
CA LEU A 148 -2.30 -19.00 -5.10
C LEU A 148 -0.98 -19.55 -4.55
N ASN A 149 -0.93 -19.89 -3.27
CA ASN A 149 0.26 -20.49 -2.65
C ASN A 149 0.54 -21.88 -3.22
N SER A 150 -0.48 -22.73 -3.41
CA SER A 150 -0.34 -24.04 -4.04
C SER A 150 0.15 -23.92 -5.49
N ALA A 151 -0.42 -23.00 -6.27
CA ALA A 151 0.00 -22.74 -7.64
C ALA A 151 1.49 -22.32 -7.70
N VAL A 152 1.88 -21.34 -6.88
CA VAL A 152 3.29 -20.93 -6.81
C VAL A 152 4.17 -22.05 -6.27
N GLY A 153 3.72 -22.77 -5.22
CA GLY A 153 4.45 -23.89 -4.60
C GLY A 153 4.72 -25.03 -5.55
N GLY A 154 3.77 -25.40 -6.42
CA GLY A 154 3.88 -26.48 -7.40
C GLY A 154 4.76 -26.17 -8.62
N CYS A 155 5.03 -24.90 -8.92
CA CYS A 155 5.80 -24.52 -10.09
C CYS A 155 7.31 -24.44 -9.82
N ARG A 156 8.15 -24.78 -10.82
CA ARG A 156 9.59 -24.55 -10.78
C ARG A 156 9.91 -23.07 -10.90
N LYS A 157 11.05 -22.63 -10.35
CA LYS A 157 11.50 -21.22 -10.37
C LYS A 157 11.56 -20.66 -11.79
N GLU A 158 12.05 -21.43 -12.74
CA GLU A 158 12.16 -21.04 -14.16
C GLU A 158 10.78 -20.76 -14.78
N THR A 159 9.78 -21.58 -14.47
CA THR A 159 8.40 -21.40 -14.94
C THR A 159 7.79 -20.12 -14.35
N LEU A 160 8.03 -19.88 -13.06
CA LEU A 160 7.54 -18.66 -12.38
C LEU A 160 8.20 -17.39 -12.95
N MET A 161 9.51 -17.44 -13.24
CA MET A 161 10.21 -16.32 -13.86
C MET A 161 9.74 -16.04 -15.29
N ARG A 162 9.49 -17.11 -16.09
CA ARG A 162 8.88 -16.95 -17.42
C ARG A 162 7.48 -16.37 -17.34
N PHE A 163 6.65 -16.81 -16.40
CA PHE A 163 5.33 -16.24 -16.15
C PHE A 163 5.42 -14.74 -15.86
N LEU A 164 6.30 -14.34 -14.94
CA LEU A 164 6.53 -12.93 -14.61
C LEU A 164 6.99 -12.13 -15.84
N ALA A 165 7.92 -12.66 -16.63
CA ALA A 165 8.41 -12.01 -17.84
C ALA A 165 7.28 -11.82 -18.87
N VAL A 166 6.48 -12.86 -19.13
CA VAL A 166 5.32 -12.78 -20.04
C VAL A 166 4.29 -11.79 -19.51
N PHE A 167 3.97 -11.83 -18.20
CA PHE A 167 3.06 -10.89 -17.60
C PHE A 167 3.54 -9.44 -17.78
N VAL A 168 4.80 -9.16 -17.50
CA VAL A 168 5.39 -7.82 -17.60
C VAL A 168 5.40 -7.32 -19.05
N VAL A 169 5.76 -8.18 -20.01
CA VAL A 169 5.93 -7.76 -21.42
C VAL A 169 4.58 -7.60 -22.13
N PHE A 170 3.60 -8.44 -21.82
CA PHE A 170 2.34 -8.48 -22.56
C PHE A 170 1.16 -8.03 -21.73
N SER A 171 0.93 -8.67 -20.56
CA SER A 171 -0.31 -8.47 -19.81
C SER A 171 -0.35 -7.12 -19.08
N LEU A 172 0.77 -6.67 -18.53
CA LEU A 172 0.83 -5.40 -17.81
C LEU A 172 0.60 -4.20 -18.74
N PRO A 173 1.24 -4.08 -19.92
CA PRO A 173 0.90 -3.05 -20.89
C PRO A 173 -0.55 -3.12 -21.36
N LEU A 174 -1.01 -4.30 -21.80
CA LEU A 174 -2.39 -4.46 -22.28
C LEU A 174 -3.44 -4.10 -21.24
N SER A 175 -3.24 -4.49 -19.99
CA SER A 175 -4.17 -4.16 -18.91
C SER A 175 -4.21 -2.68 -18.58
N SER A 176 -3.08 -1.99 -18.71
CA SER A 176 -3.01 -0.53 -18.52
C SER A 176 -3.82 0.24 -19.57
N PHE A 177 -4.01 -0.35 -20.77
CA PHE A 177 -4.69 0.32 -21.89
C PHE A 177 -6.17 0.02 -21.97
N GLN A 178 -6.58 -1.19 -21.55
CA GLN A 178 -7.96 -1.66 -21.73
C GLN A 178 -8.83 -1.49 -20.48
N GLY A 179 -8.30 -0.88 -19.43
CA GLY A 179 -9.01 -0.74 -18.15
C GLY A 179 -9.35 -2.08 -17.47
N LEU A 180 -8.74 -3.19 -17.91
CA LEU A 180 -9.03 -4.54 -17.43
C LEU A 180 -8.88 -4.67 -15.91
N PHE A 181 -8.00 -3.89 -15.31
CA PHE A 181 -7.75 -3.90 -13.86
C PHE A 181 -8.35 -2.67 -13.15
N PHE A 182 -9.29 -1.96 -13.77
CA PHE A 182 -9.97 -0.80 -13.18
C PHE A 182 -8.98 0.20 -12.55
N THR A 183 -7.96 0.62 -13.32
CA THR A 183 -6.90 1.53 -12.86
C THR A 183 -6.13 1.04 -11.61
N GLY A 184 -6.33 -0.20 -11.21
CA GLY A 184 -5.74 -0.83 -10.02
C GLY A 184 -6.67 -0.98 -8.82
N TYR A 185 -7.90 -0.49 -8.90
CA TYR A 185 -8.92 -0.63 -7.85
C TYR A 185 -9.71 -1.95 -7.97
N SER A 186 -9.02 -3.07 -8.12
CA SER A 186 -9.69 -4.36 -8.38
C SER A 186 -9.03 -5.54 -7.67
N LEU A 187 -9.86 -6.59 -7.47
CA LEU A 187 -9.38 -7.87 -6.98
C LEU A 187 -8.33 -8.48 -7.93
N PHE A 188 -8.51 -8.36 -9.25
CA PHE A 188 -7.56 -8.91 -10.21
C PHE A 188 -6.16 -8.30 -10.06
N TRP A 189 -6.09 -6.98 -9.87
CA TRP A 189 -4.82 -6.33 -9.64
C TRP A 189 -4.17 -6.81 -8.34
N LEU A 190 -4.94 -6.95 -7.29
CA LEU A 190 -4.44 -7.43 -6.00
C LEU A 190 -3.98 -8.91 -6.06
N LEU A 191 -4.67 -9.76 -6.84
CA LEU A 191 -4.25 -11.13 -7.14
C LEU A 191 -2.87 -11.15 -7.82
N ILE A 192 -2.64 -10.29 -8.81
CA ILE A 192 -1.36 -10.17 -9.52
C ILE A 192 -0.25 -9.69 -8.57
N LEU A 193 -0.52 -8.69 -7.75
CA LEU A 193 0.45 -8.21 -6.76
C LEU A 193 0.79 -9.30 -5.74
N TYR A 194 -0.21 -10.04 -5.26
CA TYR A 194 0.01 -11.18 -4.38
C TYR A 194 0.87 -12.25 -5.02
N LEU A 195 0.52 -12.69 -6.24
CA LEU A 195 1.31 -13.67 -7.00
C LEU A 195 2.75 -13.21 -7.19
N THR A 196 2.94 -11.97 -7.62
CA THR A 196 4.28 -11.39 -7.79
C THR A 196 5.07 -11.44 -6.49
N GLY A 197 4.48 -11.00 -5.38
CA GLY A 197 5.14 -11.05 -4.06
C GLY A 197 5.51 -12.49 -3.65
N ALA A 198 4.62 -13.46 -3.86
CA ALA A 198 4.86 -14.87 -3.59
C ALA A 198 5.99 -15.44 -4.47
N ILE A 199 6.01 -15.12 -5.76
CA ILE A 199 7.07 -15.52 -6.70
C ILE A 199 8.41 -14.93 -6.27
N LEU A 200 8.48 -13.64 -5.96
CA LEU A 200 9.69 -12.99 -5.48
C LEU A 200 10.23 -13.66 -4.22
N LYS A 201 9.33 -14.10 -3.31
CA LYS A 201 9.72 -14.84 -2.11
C LYS A 201 10.28 -16.21 -2.43
N LYS A 202 9.60 -16.99 -3.30
CA LYS A 202 10.02 -18.35 -3.65
C LYS A 202 11.32 -18.38 -4.45
N THR A 203 11.49 -17.44 -5.39
CA THR A 203 12.69 -17.39 -6.25
C THR A 203 13.90 -16.79 -5.54
N ASP A 204 13.68 -16.13 -4.41
CA ASP A 204 14.69 -15.38 -3.66
C ASP A 204 15.47 -14.37 -4.53
N LEU A 205 14.77 -13.78 -5.52
CA LEU A 205 15.36 -12.83 -6.45
C LEU A 205 16.03 -11.65 -5.71
N GLY A 206 15.47 -11.32 -4.54
CA GLY A 206 16.08 -10.37 -3.65
C GLY A 206 17.54 -10.68 -3.34
N ALA A 207 17.95 -11.95 -3.15
CA ALA A 207 19.32 -12.30 -2.78
C ALA A 207 20.36 -12.03 -3.90
N SER A 208 19.96 -11.99 -5.15
CA SER A 208 20.86 -11.84 -6.30
C SER A 208 21.10 -10.38 -6.74
N LEU A 209 20.21 -9.44 -6.39
CA LEU A 209 20.30 -8.07 -6.87
C LEU A 209 21.09 -7.16 -5.90
N HIS A 210 22.01 -6.38 -6.40
CA HIS A 210 22.72 -5.39 -5.58
C HIS A 210 21.77 -4.27 -5.10
N PRO A 211 21.87 -3.78 -3.85
CA PRO A 211 21.00 -2.71 -3.34
C PRO A 211 20.96 -1.45 -4.21
N LEU A 212 22.10 -1.05 -4.80
CA LEU A 212 22.15 0.10 -5.70
C LEU A 212 21.32 -0.07 -6.96
N VAL A 213 21.14 -1.31 -7.46
CA VAL A 213 20.24 -1.61 -8.59
C VAL A 213 18.79 -1.35 -8.18
N CYS A 214 18.41 -1.72 -6.97
CA CYS A 214 17.06 -1.43 -6.47
C CYS A 214 16.85 0.08 -6.29
N ILE A 215 17.81 0.79 -5.72
CA ILE A 215 17.73 2.26 -5.53
C ILE A 215 17.67 2.95 -6.90
N GLY A 216 18.55 2.59 -7.83
CA GLY A 216 18.55 3.11 -9.20
C GLY A 216 17.25 2.81 -9.93
N GLY A 217 16.70 1.60 -9.75
CA GLY A 217 15.41 1.20 -10.29
C GLY A 217 14.25 2.04 -9.76
N ILE A 218 14.20 2.29 -8.44
CA ILE A 218 13.20 3.16 -7.82
C ILE A 218 13.29 4.58 -8.42
N ALA A 219 14.49 5.14 -8.49
CA ALA A 219 14.72 6.48 -9.02
C ALA A 219 14.36 6.56 -10.52
N LEU A 220 14.77 5.58 -11.32
CA LEU A 220 14.47 5.50 -12.74
C LEU A 220 12.96 5.41 -13.00
N MET A 221 12.26 4.52 -12.28
CA MET A 221 10.81 4.35 -12.44
C MET A 221 10.05 5.62 -12.03
N GLY A 222 10.45 6.27 -10.92
CA GLY A 222 9.89 7.55 -10.51
C GLY A 222 10.12 8.66 -11.54
N ALA A 223 11.35 8.77 -12.06
CA ALA A 223 11.69 9.75 -13.10
C ALA A 223 10.92 9.49 -14.40
N THR A 224 10.84 8.22 -14.85
CA THR A 224 10.10 7.86 -16.07
C THR A 224 8.62 8.19 -15.94
N SER A 225 8.00 7.83 -14.82
CA SER A 225 6.59 8.15 -14.54
C SER A 225 6.36 9.67 -14.57
N PHE A 226 7.22 10.43 -13.89
CA PHE A 226 7.14 11.88 -13.84
C PHE A 226 7.34 12.54 -15.21
N LEU A 227 8.35 12.12 -15.98
CA LEU A 227 8.63 12.67 -17.30
C LEU A 227 7.50 12.37 -18.29
N PHE A 228 6.95 11.15 -18.25
CA PHE A 228 5.82 10.80 -19.10
C PHE A 228 4.57 11.59 -18.73
N PHE A 229 4.26 11.72 -17.45
CA PHE A 229 3.10 12.47 -16.96
C PHE A 229 3.18 13.96 -17.30
N THR A 230 4.38 14.56 -17.17
CA THR A 230 4.55 16.03 -17.31
C THR A 230 4.81 16.48 -18.74
N TYR A 231 5.55 15.67 -19.52
CA TYR A 231 6.05 16.04 -20.84
C TYR A 231 5.69 15.02 -21.92
N GLY A 232 5.07 13.91 -21.55
CA GLY A 232 4.68 12.87 -22.48
C GLY A 232 3.65 13.36 -23.49
N LYS A 233 3.57 12.64 -24.59
CA LYS A 233 2.50 12.78 -25.60
C LYS A 233 1.69 11.51 -25.61
N PRO A 234 0.41 11.56 -26.01
CA PRO A 234 -0.38 10.36 -26.23
C PRO A 234 0.36 9.35 -27.11
N ILE A 235 0.42 8.10 -26.66
CA ILE A 235 1.09 7.00 -27.37
C ILE A 235 0.01 6.10 -27.95
N LEU A 236 -0.03 5.94 -29.27
CA LEU A 236 -0.89 4.96 -29.91
C LEU A 236 -0.23 3.59 -29.86
N LEU A 237 -0.84 2.65 -29.14
CA LEU A 237 -0.34 1.28 -29.02
C LEU A 237 -1.51 0.29 -29.18
N PHE A 238 -1.38 -0.64 -30.16
CA PHE A 238 -2.40 -1.65 -30.46
C PHE A 238 -3.83 -1.09 -30.64
N GLY A 239 -3.96 0.10 -31.25
CA GLY A 239 -5.26 0.72 -31.46
C GLY A 239 -5.85 1.48 -30.26
N SER A 240 -5.13 1.49 -29.12
CA SER A 240 -5.50 2.27 -27.93
C SER A 240 -4.55 3.45 -27.72
N VAL A 241 -5.09 4.56 -27.26
CA VAL A 241 -4.30 5.76 -26.92
C VAL A 241 -3.97 5.71 -25.43
N ILE A 242 -2.69 5.84 -25.10
CA ILE A 242 -2.21 5.98 -23.75
C ILE A 242 -1.96 7.44 -23.49
N GLU A 243 -2.81 8.03 -22.69
CA GLU A 243 -2.65 9.42 -22.26
C GLU A 243 -1.61 9.53 -21.14
N PRO A 244 -0.88 10.65 -21.01
CA PRO A 244 0.08 10.88 -19.93
C PRO A 244 -0.53 10.70 -18.53
N GLU A 245 -1.83 10.99 -18.36
CA GLU A 245 -2.60 10.82 -17.12
C GLU A 245 -2.67 9.36 -16.67
N ALA A 246 -2.43 8.38 -17.55
CA ALA A 246 -2.30 6.98 -17.19
C ALA A 246 -1.16 6.72 -16.18
N ALA A 247 -0.15 7.62 -16.14
CA ALA A 247 0.89 7.56 -15.13
C ALA A 247 0.37 7.85 -13.70
N ALA A 248 -0.81 8.41 -13.54
CA ALA A 248 -1.47 8.60 -12.24
C ALA A 248 -2.43 7.44 -11.89
N GLN A 249 -2.06 6.20 -12.22
CA GLN A 249 -2.82 4.99 -11.92
C GLN A 249 -1.94 3.93 -11.25
N PHE A 250 -2.50 3.14 -10.35
CA PHE A 250 -1.75 2.07 -9.65
C PHE A 250 -1.18 1.00 -10.59
N ILE A 251 -1.88 0.72 -11.70
CA ILE A 251 -1.46 -0.27 -12.72
C ILE A 251 -0.33 0.23 -13.62
N PHE A 252 0.04 1.50 -13.57
CA PHE A 252 1.10 2.02 -14.43
C PHE A 252 2.40 1.24 -14.21
N PRO A 253 3.06 0.74 -15.27
CA PRO A 253 4.21 -0.16 -15.13
C PRO A 253 5.32 0.36 -14.21
N CYS A 254 5.59 1.67 -14.25
CA CYS A 254 6.62 2.26 -13.40
C CYS A 254 6.31 2.11 -11.91
N HIS A 255 5.03 2.21 -11.50
CA HIS A 255 4.66 2.03 -10.09
C HIS A 255 4.73 0.57 -9.66
N TYR A 256 4.41 -0.36 -10.55
CA TYR A 256 4.58 -1.80 -10.29
C TYR A 256 6.06 -2.16 -10.09
N PHE A 257 6.94 -1.75 -11.00
CA PHE A 257 8.38 -2.01 -10.86
C PHE A 257 9.00 -1.27 -9.67
N SER A 258 8.62 -0.02 -9.44
CA SER A 258 9.07 0.72 -8.26
C SER A 258 8.73 -0.03 -6.97
N ALA A 259 7.50 -0.55 -6.84
CA ALA A 259 7.09 -1.34 -5.70
C ALA A 259 7.88 -2.65 -5.56
N MET A 260 8.19 -3.33 -6.68
CA MET A 260 9.07 -4.51 -6.67
C MET A 260 10.46 -4.17 -6.15
N PHE A 261 11.09 -3.11 -6.66
CA PHE A 261 12.41 -2.68 -6.20
C PHE A 261 12.42 -2.30 -4.72
N HIS A 262 11.37 -1.63 -4.24
CA HIS A 262 11.20 -1.37 -2.80
C HIS A 262 11.15 -2.67 -1.99
N LEU A 263 10.34 -3.65 -2.40
CA LEU A 263 10.23 -4.93 -1.71
C LEU A 263 11.58 -5.66 -1.67
N LEU A 264 12.28 -5.73 -2.81
CA LEU A 264 13.58 -6.40 -2.93
C LEU A 264 14.64 -5.70 -2.07
N LEU A 265 14.67 -4.38 -2.04
CA LEU A 265 15.57 -3.59 -1.21
C LEU A 265 15.32 -3.84 0.28
N PHE A 266 14.08 -3.62 0.73
CA PHE A 266 13.71 -3.70 2.14
C PHE A 266 13.69 -5.12 2.69
N SER A 267 13.56 -6.15 1.85
CA SER A 267 13.65 -7.56 2.28
C SER A 267 14.99 -7.92 2.91
N ARG A 268 16.04 -7.13 2.65
CA ARG A 268 17.43 -7.35 3.10
C ARG A 268 17.89 -6.41 4.19
N VAL A 269 17.18 -5.30 4.40
CA VAL A 269 17.60 -4.29 5.36
C VAL A 269 17.54 -4.87 6.78
N LYS A 270 18.66 -4.74 7.49
CA LYS A 270 18.79 -5.13 8.89
C LYS A 270 19.00 -3.88 9.73
N PHE A 271 18.44 -3.84 10.92
CA PHE A 271 18.51 -2.70 11.83
C PHE A 271 19.16 -3.08 13.15
N PRO A 272 19.80 -2.14 13.84
CA PRO A 272 20.22 -2.30 15.24
C PRO A 272 19.04 -2.73 16.12
N ARG A 273 19.32 -3.45 17.20
CA ARG A 273 18.29 -4.08 18.07
C ARG A 273 17.22 -3.10 18.53
N THR A 274 17.60 -1.87 18.89
CA THR A 274 16.66 -0.84 19.38
C THR A 274 15.69 -0.40 18.29
N VAL A 275 16.22 -0.05 17.11
CA VAL A 275 15.43 0.38 15.93
C VAL A 275 14.51 -0.77 15.48
N ASN A 276 15.05 -2.00 15.45
CA ASN A 276 14.28 -3.19 15.12
C ASN A 276 13.05 -3.38 16.04
N LYS A 277 13.24 -3.24 17.36
CA LYS A 277 12.14 -3.32 18.32
C LYS A 277 11.08 -2.25 18.10
N MET A 278 11.49 -1.01 17.81
CA MET A 278 10.57 0.10 17.53
C MET A 278 9.74 -0.15 16.27
N ILE A 279 10.38 -0.53 15.17
CA ILE A 279 9.69 -0.86 13.92
C ILE A 279 8.68 -1.98 14.14
N LEU A 280 9.10 -3.09 14.75
CA LEU A 280 8.22 -4.24 15.03
C LEU A 280 7.03 -3.89 15.93
N ALA A 281 7.18 -2.91 16.83
CA ALA A 281 6.11 -2.44 17.71
C ALA A 281 5.08 -1.57 16.96
N LEU A 282 5.53 -0.73 16.03
CA LEU A 282 4.68 0.25 15.32
C LEU A 282 4.06 -0.31 14.04
N ALA A 283 4.78 -1.11 13.28
CA ALA A 283 4.35 -1.58 11.95
C ALA A 283 3.00 -2.31 11.89
N PRO A 284 2.52 -3.02 12.94
CA PRO A 284 1.15 -3.55 12.92
C PRO A 284 0.07 -2.47 12.77
N GLY A 285 0.37 -1.22 13.13
CA GLY A 285 -0.53 -0.08 12.95
C GLY A 285 -0.57 0.49 11.52
N ALA A 286 0.24 -0.02 10.59
CA ALA A 286 0.26 0.51 9.23
C ALA A 286 -1.10 0.39 8.52
N PHE A 287 -1.90 -0.62 8.82
CA PHE A 287 -3.26 -0.77 8.31
C PHE A 287 -4.21 0.26 8.94
N ALA A 288 -4.07 0.53 10.25
CA ALA A 288 -4.83 1.57 10.93
C ALA A 288 -4.60 2.97 10.32
N VAL A 289 -3.35 3.28 9.90
CA VAL A 289 -3.06 4.54 9.18
C VAL A 289 -3.94 4.67 7.95
N TYR A 290 -4.07 3.60 7.15
CA TYR A 290 -4.93 3.59 5.97
C TYR A 290 -6.40 3.81 6.36
N ILE A 291 -6.94 3.07 7.33
CA ILE A 291 -8.34 3.19 7.75
C ILE A 291 -8.64 4.60 8.26
N ILE A 292 -7.82 5.14 9.17
CA ILE A 292 -7.99 6.49 9.70
C ILE A 292 -7.98 7.54 8.58
N ASN A 293 -7.06 7.39 7.62
CA ASN A 293 -6.92 8.34 6.52
C ASN A 293 -8.09 8.30 5.54
N THR A 294 -8.70 7.14 5.32
CA THR A 294 -9.80 6.94 4.35
C THR A 294 -11.18 6.88 5.01
N GLN A 295 -11.27 7.04 6.34
CA GLN A 295 -12.54 7.10 7.03
C GLN A 295 -13.33 8.33 6.55
N LYS A 296 -14.63 8.14 6.26
CA LYS A 296 -15.49 9.12 5.58
C LYS A 296 -15.39 10.53 6.15
N HIS A 297 -15.53 10.68 7.46
CA HIS A 297 -15.51 12.01 8.09
C HIS A 297 -14.12 12.65 8.09
N VAL A 298 -13.04 11.84 8.14
CA VAL A 298 -11.67 12.33 7.95
C VAL A 298 -11.45 12.74 6.51
N TRP A 299 -11.93 11.92 5.56
CA TRP A 299 -11.76 12.12 4.13
C TRP A 299 -12.50 13.38 3.67
N ASP A 300 -13.78 13.50 3.97
CA ASP A 300 -14.62 14.61 3.49
C ASP A 300 -14.51 15.87 4.39
N GLY A 301 -14.35 15.68 5.71
CA GLY A 301 -14.38 16.80 6.66
C GLY A 301 -13.01 17.44 6.95
N TYR A 302 -11.92 16.65 6.92
CA TYR A 302 -10.61 17.15 7.35
C TYR A 302 -9.55 17.15 6.25
N LEU A 303 -9.66 16.27 5.24
CA LEU A 303 -8.65 16.14 4.21
C LEU A 303 -9.02 16.92 2.95
N GLN A 304 -10.29 16.85 2.50
CA GLN A 304 -10.74 17.47 1.26
C GLN A 304 -10.37 18.95 1.19
N ASP A 305 -9.65 19.33 0.13
CA ASP A 305 -9.23 20.71 -0.18
C ASP A 305 -8.49 21.45 0.94
N ARG A 306 -8.02 20.71 1.97
CA ARG A 306 -7.40 21.30 3.17
C ARG A 306 -6.09 22.01 2.87
N PHE A 307 -5.37 21.60 1.84
CA PHE A 307 -4.02 22.08 1.54
C PHE A 307 -3.92 22.96 0.31
N VAL A 308 -5.03 23.36 -0.27
CA VAL A 308 -5.13 24.26 -1.45
C VAL A 308 -4.25 25.50 -1.31
N ARG A 309 -4.26 26.15 -0.15
CA ARG A 309 -3.46 27.36 0.09
C ARG A 309 -1.95 27.12 -0.02
N TRP A 310 -1.48 25.90 0.15
CA TRP A 310 -0.06 25.59 0.05
C TRP A 310 0.44 25.53 -1.41
N ALA A 311 -0.47 25.39 -2.38
CA ALA A 311 -0.14 25.44 -3.80
C ALA A 311 0.54 26.76 -4.22
N PHE A 312 0.27 27.84 -3.51
CA PHE A 312 0.85 29.17 -3.74
C PHE A 312 2.18 29.39 -3.01
N SER A 313 2.71 28.40 -2.33
CA SER A 313 4.02 28.47 -1.67
C SER A 313 5.16 28.25 -2.65
N SER A 314 6.41 28.45 -2.18
CA SER A 314 7.58 28.06 -2.99
C SER A 314 7.57 26.53 -3.24
N PRO A 315 8.21 26.03 -4.32
CA PRO A 315 8.32 24.60 -4.59
C PRO A 315 8.88 23.79 -3.42
N LEU A 316 9.93 24.30 -2.75
CA LEU A 316 10.48 23.69 -1.54
C LEU A 316 9.47 23.73 -0.37
N GLY A 317 8.72 24.83 -0.24
CA GLY A 317 7.67 24.97 0.77
C GLY A 317 6.55 23.93 0.60
N ILE A 318 6.15 23.64 -0.63
CA ILE A 318 5.19 22.59 -0.97
C ILE A 318 5.74 21.23 -0.52
N ALA A 319 6.97 20.89 -0.95
CA ALA A 319 7.59 19.61 -0.63
C ALA A 319 7.68 19.40 0.89
N VAL A 320 8.26 20.37 1.60
CA VAL A 320 8.46 20.26 3.06
C VAL A 320 7.11 20.11 3.78
N ARG A 321 6.11 20.90 3.45
CA ARG A 321 4.79 20.85 4.12
C ARG A 321 4.05 19.55 3.82
N ALA A 322 4.01 19.11 2.54
CA ALA A 322 3.36 17.85 2.17
C ALA A 322 4.02 16.64 2.85
N LEU A 323 5.36 16.57 2.83
CA LEU A 323 6.10 15.51 3.49
C LEU A 323 5.92 15.55 5.01
N ALA A 324 6.00 16.73 5.62
CA ALA A 324 5.89 16.88 7.08
C ALA A 324 4.49 16.52 7.59
N VAL A 325 3.42 17.01 6.94
CA VAL A 325 2.06 16.67 7.37
C VAL A 325 1.75 15.20 7.18
N SER A 326 2.22 14.61 6.08
CA SER A 326 2.05 13.17 5.84
C SER A 326 2.79 12.34 6.88
N ALA A 327 4.04 12.70 7.20
CA ALA A 327 4.83 12.04 8.24
C ALA A 327 4.18 12.18 9.63
N LEU A 328 3.69 13.37 9.97
CA LEU A 328 3.00 13.62 11.22
C LEU A 328 1.71 12.79 11.33
N PHE A 329 0.91 12.75 10.27
CA PHE A 329 -0.33 11.96 10.24
C PHE A 329 -0.02 10.47 10.47
N VAL A 330 0.97 9.93 9.76
CA VAL A 330 1.41 8.53 9.92
C VAL A 330 1.88 8.28 11.36
N ALA A 331 2.74 9.15 11.90
CA ALA A 331 3.27 8.99 13.25
C ALA A 331 2.16 8.99 14.32
N VAL A 332 1.23 9.96 14.24
CA VAL A 332 0.09 10.06 15.17
C VAL A 332 -0.80 8.82 15.06
N SER A 333 -1.13 8.37 13.84
CA SER A 333 -1.96 7.19 13.62
C SER A 333 -1.30 5.91 14.14
N LEU A 334 0.01 5.73 13.93
CA LEU A 334 0.78 4.58 14.45
C LEU A 334 0.83 4.57 15.98
N ILE A 335 1.00 5.75 16.60
CA ILE A 335 1.00 5.87 18.07
C ILE A 335 -0.40 5.59 18.62
N ALA A 336 -1.45 6.13 18.00
CA ALA A 336 -2.83 5.88 18.40
C ALA A 336 -3.16 4.37 18.34
N ASP A 337 -2.77 3.69 17.27
CA ASP A 337 -2.96 2.25 17.15
C ASP A 337 -2.11 1.44 18.15
N TRP A 338 -0.87 1.87 18.39
CA TRP A 338 -0.03 1.24 19.39
C TRP A 338 -0.66 1.33 20.80
N LEU A 339 -1.22 2.50 21.16
CA LEU A 339 -1.96 2.70 22.41
C LEU A 339 -3.21 1.81 22.46
N ARG A 340 -4.03 1.81 21.40
CA ARG A 340 -5.20 0.93 21.26
C ARG A 340 -4.83 -0.53 21.56
N ARG A 341 -3.81 -1.05 20.89
CA ARG A 341 -3.36 -2.44 21.05
C ARG A 341 -2.86 -2.73 22.47
N ARG A 342 -2.24 -1.77 23.15
CA ARG A 342 -1.82 -1.90 24.55
C ARG A 342 -3.04 -1.97 25.48
N LEU A 343 -4.01 -1.10 25.31
CA LEU A 343 -5.24 -1.11 26.11
C LEU A 343 -6.00 -2.42 25.94
N PHE A 344 -6.26 -2.87 24.71
CA PHE A 344 -6.92 -4.16 24.46
C PHE A 344 -6.12 -5.36 24.98
N GLY A 345 -4.79 -5.29 24.99
CA GLY A 345 -3.92 -6.30 25.55
C GLY A 345 -4.04 -6.45 27.08
N LEU A 346 -4.37 -5.38 27.79
CA LEU A 346 -4.61 -5.43 29.24
C LEU A 346 -5.92 -6.18 29.58
N PHE A 347 -6.96 -6.02 28.75
CA PHE A 347 -8.23 -6.74 28.95
C PHE A 347 -8.16 -8.23 28.61
N ARG A 348 -7.20 -8.66 27.77
CA ARG A 348 -7.00 -10.09 27.43
C ARG A 348 -6.22 -10.87 28.51
N ARG A 349 -5.59 -10.20 29.46
CA ARG A 349 -4.80 -10.84 30.54
C ARG A 349 -5.59 -11.06 31.84
N ARG A 350 -6.86 -10.65 31.85
CA ARG A 350 -7.85 -10.96 32.89
C ARG A 350 -8.81 -12.01 32.37
#